data_985b9e4d46900e7a7d8c8d936cfaee4d
#
_entry.id   985b9e4d46900e7a7d8c8d936cfaee4d
#
_cell.length_a   1.000
_cell.length_b   1.000
_cell.length_c   1.000
_cell.angle_alpha   90.00
_cell.angle_beta   90.00
_cell.angle_gamma   90.00
#
_symmetry.space_group_name_H-M   'P 1'
#
loop_
_entity.id
_entity.type
_entity.pdbx_description
1 polymer ?
#
loop_
_entity_poly.entity_id
_entity_poly.type
_entity_poly.pdbx_seq_one_letter_code
_entity_poly.pdbx_strand_id
1 'polypeptide(L)'
;MKNKIEQVGHRLQYMELLNWGTFNNKIWKITPEGENSLLTGAVGSGKSTVVDALTCLLVPYNRITFNKAAGAESKERNLASYIKGNYSSKSDELTNGSKAVSLRYIKAGEATFTVIIANFYNEGYNIHTSLAQLFWIENNSNVRKLLLIGSEPLSIKEHFSGFTDIKELKRRLRTNNHIEIFDDNFSRYSQRFRQLFGMNSDKAIELFYQTVSMKSVSSLTSFVREQMLEPT
;
A
#
# COMPACT_ATOMS: atom_id res chain seq x y z
N MET A 1 -26.20 2.38 26.60
CA MET A 1 -26.06 2.52 25.15
C MET A 1 -25.06 3.64 24.88
N LYS A 2 -23.84 3.34 24.39
CA LYS A 2 -22.90 4.38 23.95
C LYS A 2 -23.53 5.04 22.73
N ASN A 3 -23.79 6.35 22.76
CA ASN A 3 -24.12 7.11 21.56
C ASN A 3 -22.99 6.86 20.54
N LYS A 4 -23.27 6.05 19.53
CA LYS A 4 -22.37 5.86 18.41
C LYS A 4 -22.36 7.18 17.66
N ILE A 5 -21.29 7.97 17.82
CA ILE A 5 -21.09 9.17 17.01
C ILE A 5 -21.09 8.67 15.57
N GLU A 6 -22.00 9.16 14.73
CA GLU A 6 -22.02 8.85 13.31
C GLU A 6 -20.63 9.12 12.73
N GLN A 7 -19.99 8.06 12.30
CA GLN A 7 -18.64 8.15 11.73
C GLN A 7 -18.75 8.58 10.27
N VAL A 8 -18.66 9.87 10.04
CA VAL A 8 -18.74 10.45 8.69
C VAL A 8 -17.48 10.13 7.87
N GLY A 9 -17.68 9.81 6.59
CA GLY A 9 -16.61 9.58 5.62
C GLY A 9 -16.16 8.12 5.50
N HIS A 10 -15.18 7.88 4.63
CA HIS A 10 -14.61 6.56 4.39
C HIS A 10 -13.59 6.22 5.49
N ARG A 11 -13.80 5.09 6.15
CA ARG A 11 -12.94 4.60 7.23
C ARG A 11 -12.36 3.24 6.89
N LEU A 12 -11.07 3.05 7.19
CA LEU A 12 -10.36 1.81 6.92
C LEU A 12 -10.93 0.66 7.75
N GLN A 13 -11.50 -0.34 7.07
CA GLN A 13 -12.03 -1.53 7.71
C GLN A 13 -10.94 -2.58 7.91
N TYR A 14 -10.21 -2.86 6.85
CA TYR A 14 -9.08 -3.79 6.89
C TYR A 14 -8.07 -3.53 5.78
N MET A 15 -6.87 -4.06 5.99
CA MET A 15 -5.85 -4.23 4.98
C MET A 15 -5.47 -5.70 4.87
N GLU A 16 -5.17 -6.16 3.67
CA GLU A 16 -4.57 -7.46 3.41
C GLU A 16 -3.27 -7.31 2.62
N LEU A 17 -2.24 -8.04 3.03
CA LEU A 17 -0.91 -8.02 2.44
C LEU A 17 -0.47 -9.44 2.11
N LEU A 18 0.00 -9.66 0.89
CA LEU A 18 0.66 -10.89 0.45
C LEU A 18 1.99 -10.54 -0.20
N ASN A 19 3.07 -11.15 0.27
CA ASN A 19 4.41 -10.98 -0.30
C ASN A 19 4.88 -9.51 -0.38
N TRP A 20 4.56 -8.69 0.61
CA TRP A 20 4.95 -7.31 0.70
C TRP A 20 6.07 -7.11 1.73
N GLY A 21 7.24 -6.61 1.31
CA GLY A 21 8.41 -6.51 2.17
C GLY A 21 8.79 -7.87 2.76
N THR A 22 8.95 -7.96 4.06
CA THR A 22 9.28 -9.20 4.77
C THR A 22 8.06 -10.10 5.07
N PHE A 23 6.85 -9.64 4.79
CA PHE A 23 5.66 -10.49 4.83
C PHE A 23 5.68 -11.46 3.65
N ASN A 24 5.89 -12.75 3.91
CA ASN A 24 6.18 -13.75 2.88
C ASN A 24 5.25 -14.95 2.95
N ASN A 25 4.76 -15.42 1.79
CA ASN A 25 3.98 -16.65 1.57
C ASN A 25 2.76 -16.84 2.50
N LYS A 26 2.23 -15.76 3.06
CA LYS A 26 1.05 -15.76 3.93
C LYS A 26 0.27 -14.47 3.70
N ILE A 27 -1.05 -14.56 3.74
CA ILE A 27 -1.93 -13.38 3.78
C ILE A 27 -1.93 -12.85 5.21
N TRP A 28 -1.48 -11.61 5.35
CA TRP A 28 -1.55 -10.86 6.60
C TRP A 28 -2.73 -9.91 6.54
N LYS A 29 -3.56 -9.94 7.58
CA LYS A 29 -4.74 -9.08 7.68
C LYS A 29 -4.64 -8.22 8.93
N ILE A 30 -4.96 -6.93 8.76
CA ILE A 30 -5.01 -5.92 9.80
C ILE A 30 -6.41 -5.33 9.74
N THR A 31 -7.13 -5.29 10.86
CA THR A 31 -8.56 -4.96 10.94
C THR A 31 -8.84 -3.82 11.92
N PRO A 32 -8.63 -2.54 11.52
CA PRO A 32 -9.00 -1.39 12.33
C PRO A 32 -10.53 -1.25 12.53
N GLU A 33 -11.34 -1.88 11.66
CA GLU A 33 -12.82 -1.88 11.74
C GLU A 33 -13.45 -0.48 11.76
N GLY A 34 -12.80 0.47 11.05
CA GLY A 34 -13.23 1.86 11.00
C GLY A 34 -12.86 2.68 12.24
N GLU A 35 -12.24 2.08 13.25
CA GLU A 35 -11.87 2.72 14.49
C GLU A 35 -10.44 3.29 14.46
N ASN A 36 -10.16 4.21 15.38
CA ASN A 36 -8.79 4.67 15.60
C ASN A 36 -7.96 3.53 16.20
N SER A 37 -6.84 3.22 15.56
CA SER A 37 -6.01 2.07 15.92
C SER A 37 -4.56 2.48 16.15
N LEU A 38 -3.90 1.85 17.10
CA LEU A 38 -2.48 2.02 17.37
C LEU A 38 -1.69 0.79 16.92
N LEU A 39 -0.78 0.99 15.97
CA LEU A 39 0.11 -0.07 15.47
C LEU A 39 1.36 -0.14 16.36
N THR A 40 1.43 -1.15 17.23
CA THR A 40 2.54 -1.37 18.17
C THR A 40 3.36 -2.62 17.82
N GLY A 41 4.55 -2.71 18.36
CA GLY A 41 5.43 -3.87 18.18
C GLY A 41 6.91 -3.51 18.31
N ALA A 42 7.77 -4.51 18.44
CA ALA A 42 9.22 -4.36 18.53
C ALA A 42 9.82 -3.68 17.27
N VAL A 43 11.03 -3.19 17.39
CA VAL A 43 11.80 -2.69 16.22
C VAL A 43 11.97 -3.83 15.23
N GLY A 44 11.75 -3.55 13.93
CA GLY A 44 11.84 -4.58 12.88
C GLY A 44 10.59 -5.45 12.71
N SER A 45 9.52 -5.26 13.50
CA SER A 45 8.28 -6.06 13.40
C SER A 45 7.41 -5.79 12.16
N GLY A 46 7.81 -4.86 11.29
CA GLY A 46 7.08 -4.57 10.05
C GLY A 46 6.06 -3.42 10.14
N LYS A 47 6.01 -2.65 11.24
CA LYS A 47 5.10 -1.50 11.37
C LYS A 47 5.19 -0.52 10.19
N SER A 48 6.40 -0.06 9.89
CA SER A 48 6.63 0.84 8.76
C SER A 48 6.28 0.18 7.42
N THR A 49 6.49 -1.14 7.29
CA THR A 49 6.14 -1.90 6.09
C THR A 49 4.63 -1.91 5.83
N VAL A 50 3.81 -1.96 6.89
CA VAL A 50 2.34 -1.83 6.79
C VAL A 50 1.94 -0.42 6.37
N VAL A 51 2.54 0.60 6.98
CA VAL A 51 2.28 2.02 6.62
C VAL A 51 2.70 2.29 5.18
N ASP A 52 3.85 1.76 4.74
CA ASP A 52 4.32 1.87 3.36
C ASP A 52 3.35 1.19 2.36
N ALA A 53 2.70 0.09 2.74
CA ALA A 53 1.68 -0.56 1.90
C ALA A 53 0.46 0.36 1.70
N LEU A 54 -0.06 0.96 2.78
CA LEU A 54 -1.15 1.94 2.68
C LEU A 54 -0.74 3.15 1.86
N THR A 55 0.47 3.66 2.08
CA THR A 55 1.01 4.78 1.31
C THR A 55 1.10 4.44 -0.18
N CYS A 56 1.53 3.23 -0.53
CA CYS A 56 1.64 2.76 -1.92
C CYS A 56 0.27 2.71 -2.63
N LEU A 57 -0.82 2.42 -1.91
CA LEU A 57 -2.18 2.48 -2.47
C LEU A 57 -2.63 3.91 -2.80
N LEU A 58 -2.17 4.91 -2.05
CA LEU A 58 -2.68 6.28 -2.12
C LEU A 58 -1.75 7.24 -2.88
N VAL A 59 -0.45 6.98 -2.90
CA VAL A 59 0.59 7.86 -3.44
C VAL A 59 1.34 7.17 -4.58
N PRO A 60 1.69 7.87 -5.69
CA PRO A 60 2.50 7.29 -6.75
C PRO A 60 3.84 6.80 -6.20
N TYR A 61 4.21 5.56 -6.50
CA TYR A 61 5.40 4.90 -5.93
C TYR A 61 6.71 5.67 -6.19
N ASN A 62 6.82 6.42 -7.28
CA ASN A 62 7.98 7.26 -7.62
C ASN A 62 8.13 8.50 -6.71
N ARG A 63 7.09 8.85 -5.95
CA ARG A 63 7.13 9.91 -4.94
C ARG A 63 7.38 9.36 -3.54
N ILE A 64 7.25 8.04 -3.33
CA ILE A 64 7.37 7.43 -2.01
C ILE A 64 8.85 7.22 -1.66
N THR A 65 9.26 7.71 -0.49
CA THR A 65 10.49 7.27 0.18
C THR A 65 10.11 6.18 1.18
N PHE A 66 10.28 4.93 0.78
CA PHE A 66 9.91 3.79 1.60
C PHE A 66 10.73 3.75 2.89
N ASN A 67 10.07 3.38 3.99
CA ASN A 67 10.66 3.30 5.34
C ASN A 67 11.27 4.62 5.87
N LYS A 68 10.79 5.76 5.37
CA LYS A 68 11.30 7.09 5.73
C LYS A 68 11.15 7.37 7.22
N ALA A 69 10.02 7.01 7.82
CA ALA A 69 9.75 7.17 9.24
C ALA A 69 10.74 6.39 10.13
N ALA A 70 11.31 5.28 9.65
CA ALA A 70 12.33 4.50 10.35
C ALA A 70 13.76 4.96 10.06
N GLY A 71 13.95 6.03 9.29
CA GLY A 71 15.24 6.65 9.06
C GLY A 71 16.04 6.15 7.86
N ALA A 72 15.46 5.30 7.01
CA ALA A 72 16.13 4.85 5.79
C ALA A 72 16.31 6.01 4.78
N GLU A 73 17.43 6.04 4.12
CA GLU A 73 17.68 6.94 3.00
C GLU A 73 16.95 6.45 1.74
N SER A 74 16.58 7.37 0.83
CA SER A 74 15.74 7.09 -0.34
C SER A 74 16.32 6.06 -1.32
N LYS A 75 17.62 5.79 -1.26
CA LYS A 75 18.32 4.84 -2.13
C LYS A 75 18.27 3.39 -1.64
N GLU A 76 18.00 3.15 -0.34
CA GLU A 76 18.12 1.82 0.27
C GLU A 76 16.90 0.94 0.00
N ARG A 77 15.71 1.54 -0.11
CA ARG A 77 14.46 0.80 -0.33
C ARG A 77 13.61 1.43 -1.42
N ASN A 78 13.25 0.62 -2.38
CA ASN A 78 12.38 0.97 -3.50
C ASN A 78 11.29 -0.09 -3.68
N LEU A 79 10.33 0.13 -4.57
CA LEU A 79 9.23 -0.79 -4.82
C LEU A 79 9.72 -2.21 -5.15
N ALA A 80 10.77 -2.34 -5.96
CA ALA A 80 11.32 -3.65 -6.32
C ALA A 80 11.89 -4.39 -5.10
N SER A 81 12.52 -3.68 -4.14
CA SER A 81 13.03 -4.27 -2.91
C SER A 81 11.89 -4.80 -2.01
N TYR A 82 10.73 -4.13 -1.99
CA TYR A 82 9.54 -4.60 -1.27
C TYR A 82 8.94 -5.84 -1.95
N ILE A 83 8.82 -5.84 -3.27
CA ILE A 83 8.31 -7.00 -4.04
C ILE A 83 9.24 -8.20 -3.87
N LYS A 84 10.57 -8.00 -3.92
CA LYS A 84 11.56 -9.06 -3.69
C LYS A 84 11.64 -9.49 -2.23
N GLY A 85 11.21 -8.65 -1.30
CA GLY A 85 11.34 -8.90 0.14
C GLY A 85 12.78 -8.86 0.61
N ASN A 86 13.51 -7.80 0.26
CA ASN A 86 14.89 -7.61 0.71
C ASN A 86 14.90 -7.39 2.23
N TYR A 87 15.72 -8.15 2.96
CA TYR A 87 15.76 -8.11 4.43
C TYR A 87 17.16 -7.93 5.00
N SER A 88 18.21 -8.12 4.20
CA SER A 88 19.60 -8.00 4.60
C SER A 88 20.46 -7.62 3.40
N SER A 89 21.70 -7.27 3.67
CA SER A 89 22.76 -7.11 2.67
C SER A 89 23.97 -7.96 3.07
N LYS A 90 24.58 -8.63 2.09
CA LYS A 90 25.86 -9.34 2.27
C LYS A 90 26.95 -8.54 1.56
N SER A 91 28.07 -8.32 2.24
CA SER A 91 29.26 -7.78 1.61
C SER A 91 29.78 -8.78 0.60
N ASP A 92 30.07 -8.32 -0.60
CA ASP A 92 30.74 -9.10 -1.63
C ASP A 92 32.22 -8.73 -1.59
N GLU A 93 33.03 -9.59 -1.01
CA GLU A 93 34.49 -9.37 -0.83
C GLU A 93 35.23 -9.24 -2.16
N LEU A 94 34.66 -9.77 -3.27
CA LEU A 94 35.28 -9.71 -4.59
C LEU A 94 35.04 -8.40 -5.32
N THR A 95 33.91 -7.71 -5.02
CA THR A 95 33.53 -6.49 -5.75
C THR A 95 33.52 -5.23 -4.90
N ASN A 96 33.90 -5.30 -3.59
CA ASN A 96 33.71 -4.24 -2.60
C ASN A 96 32.25 -3.67 -2.58
N GLY A 97 31.30 -4.45 -3.05
CA GLY A 97 29.89 -4.11 -3.15
C GLY A 97 29.04 -4.77 -2.07
N SER A 98 27.84 -4.28 -1.88
CA SER A 98 26.83 -4.90 -1.02
C SER A 98 25.71 -5.48 -1.89
N LYS A 99 25.43 -6.79 -1.76
CA LYS A 99 24.36 -7.48 -2.47
C LYS A 99 23.19 -7.71 -1.54
N ALA A 100 22.00 -7.24 -1.94
CA ALA A 100 20.78 -7.45 -1.17
C ALA A 100 20.38 -8.92 -1.13
N VAL A 101 19.99 -9.40 0.05
CA VAL A 101 19.42 -10.74 0.24
C VAL A 101 17.91 -10.63 0.21
N SER A 102 17.28 -11.39 -0.70
CA SER A 102 15.85 -11.34 -0.97
C SER A 102 15.16 -12.64 -0.54
N LEU A 103 13.87 -12.55 -0.18
CA LEU A 103 13.02 -13.70 0.11
C LEU A 103 12.42 -14.32 -1.16
N ARG A 104 12.27 -13.55 -2.22
CA ARG A 104 11.58 -13.91 -3.48
C ARG A 104 12.42 -13.54 -4.68
N TYR A 105 12.14 -14.13 -5.84
CA TYR A 105 12.88 -13.91 -7.08
C TYR A 105 14.38 -14.27 -6.97
N ILE A 106 14.66 -15.33 -6.21
CA ILE A 106 16.03 -15.83 -5.97
C ILE A 106 16.53 -16.58 -7.22
N LYS A 107 15.61 -17.30 -7.88
CA LYS A 107 15.90 -18.10 -9.07
C LYS A 107 15.32 -17.43 -10.31
N ALA A 108 16.01 -17.60 -11.44
CA ALA A 108 15.49 -17.16 -12.73
C ALA A 108 14.18 -17.91 -13.07
N GLY A 109 13.17 -17.17 -13.55
CA GLY A 109 11.85 -17.73 -13.87
C GLY A 109 10.90 -17.91 -12.67
N GLU A 110 11.30 -17.54 -11.45
CA GLU A 110 10.41 -17.56 -10.30
C GLU A 110 9.25 -16.56 -10.51
N ALA A 111 8.02 -17.06 -10.57
CA ALA A 111 6.82 -16.25 -10.69
C ALA A 111 6.20 -16.06 -9.31
N THR A 112 6.29 -14.84 -8.79
CA THR A 112 5.71 -14.47 -7.50
C THR A 112 4.92 -13.18 -7.64
N PHE A 113 3.76 -13.13 -7.00
CA PHE A 113 2.91 -11.94 -6.97
C PHE A 113 2.89 -11.33 -5.59
N THR A 114 2.93 -10.01 -5.55
CA THR A 114 2.71 -9.21 -4.35
C THR A 114 1.35 -8.53 -4.47
N VAL A 115 0.53 -8.64 -3.43
CA VAL A 115 -0.81 -8.01 -3.42
C VAL A 115 -0.97 -7.19 -2.16
N ILE A 116 -1.47 -5.97 -2.31
CA ILE A 116 -1.91 -5.11 -1.21
C ILE A 116 -3.35 -4.68 -1.46
N ILE A 117 -4.19 -4.79 -0.42
CA ILE A 117 -5.59 -4.38 -0.44
C ILE A 117 -5.87 -3.53 0.80
N ALA A 118 -6.65 -2.46 0.63
CA ALA A 118 -7.29 -1.73 1.72
C ALA A 118 -8.77 -1.55 1.40
N ASN A 119 -9.63 -1.99 2.30
CA ASN A 119 -11.08 -1.76 2.20
C ASN A 119 -11.48 -0.63 3.12
N PHE A 120 -12.22 0.30 2.57
CA PHE A 120 -12.82 1.43 3.27
C PHE A 120 -14.34 1.31 3.22
N TYR A 121 -14.99 1.74 4.27
CA TYR A 121 -16.45 1.77 4.36
C TYR A 121 -16.93 3.16 4.79
N ASN A 122 -17.94 3.65 4.12
CA ASN A 122 -18.64 4.87 4.47
C ASN A 122 -20.03 4.51 5.02
N GLU A 123 -20.20 4.62 6.34
CA GLU A 123 -21.44 4.23 7.02
C GLU A 123 -22.62 5.10 6.57
N GLY A 124 -22.41 6.41 6.35
CA GLY A 124 -23.48 7.33 5.95
C GLY A 124 -24.09 7.04 4.59
N TYR A 125 -23.29 6.50 3.66
CA TYR A 125 -23.76 6.11 2.31
C TYR A 125 -23.91 4.59 2.14
N ASN A 126 -23.56 3.80 3.14
CA ASN A 126 -23.52 2.33 3.05
C ASN A 126 -22.69 1.82 1.84
N ILE A 127 -21.51 2.40 1.63
CA ILE A 127 -20.66 2.13 0.46
C ILE A 127 -19.30 1.59 0.92
N HIS A 128 -18.89 0.47 0.31
CA HIS A 128 -17.52 -0.03 0.37
C HIS A 128 -16.70 0.54 -0.79
N THR A 129 -15.45 0.83 -0.53
CA THR A 129 -14.44 1.14 -1.54
C THR A 129 -13.17 0.36 -1.22
N SER A 130 -12.84 -0.62 -2.04
CA SER A 130 -11.61 -1.39 -1.91
C SER A 130 -10.57 -0.86 -2.91
N LEU A 131 -9.41 -0.47 -2.41
CA LEU A 131 -8.24 -0.16 -3.22
C LEU A 131 -7.32 -1.37 -3.25
N ALA A 132 -6.91 -1.82 -4.44
CA ALA A 132 -6.03 -2.96 -4.57
C ALA A 132 -4.92 -2.71 -5.59
N GLN A 133 -3.73 -3.21 -5.28
CA GLN A 133 -2.59 -3.21 -6.20
C GLN A 133 -1.93 -4.58 -6.20
N LEU A 134 -1.68 -5.11 -7.38
CA LEU A 134 -0.94 -6.34 -7.61
C LEU A 134 0.34 -6.00 -8.36
N PHE A 135 1.46 -6.56 -7.90
CA PHE A 135 2.79 -6.36 -8.48
C PHE A 135 3.44 -7.67 -8.84
N TRP A 136 4.25 -7.65 -9.90
CA TRP A 136 5.16 -8.75 -10.27
C TRP A 136 6.39 -8.20 -10.97
N ILE A 137 7.42 -9.03 -11.09
CA ILE A 137 8.65 -8.66 -11.78
C ILE A 137 8.76 -9.48 -13.07
N GLU A 138 8.94 -8.77 -14.19
CA GLU A 138 9.27 -9.36 -15.49
C GLU A 138 10.76 -9.15 -15.78
N ASN A 139 11.39 -10.16 -16.44
CA ASN A 139 12.75 -10.07 -16.95
C ASN A 139 13.77 -9.52 -15.93
N ASN A 140 13.76 -10.05 -14.71
CA ASN A 140 14.68 -9.79 -13.59
C ASN A 140 14.70 -8.37 -13.00
N SER A 141 14.06 -7.36 -13.58
CA SER A 141 14.14 -6.01 -13.03
C SER A 141 12.91 -5.12 -13.27
N ASN A 142 12.09 -5.43 -14.26
CA ASN A 142 10.96 -4.58 -14.61
C ASN A 142 9.74 -4.86 -13.72
N VAL A 143 9.44 -3.95 -12.82
CA VAL A 143 8.23 -4.04 -11.97
C VAL A 143 7.01 -3.70 -12.80
N ARG A 144 6.10 -4.66 -12.88
CA ARG A 144 4.76 -4.50 -13.45
C ARG A 144 3.73 -4.39 -12.35
N LYS A 145 2.64 -3.72 -12.63
CA LYS A 145 1.55 -3.55 -11.67
C LYS A 145 0.19 -3.56 -12.34
N LEU A 146 -0.80 -3.89 -11.53
CA LEU A 146 -2.22 -3.83 -11.86
C LEU A 146 -2.93 -3.11 -10.72
N LEU A 147 -3.61 -2.01 -11.05
CA LEU A 147 -4.31 -1.16 -10.11
C LEU A 147 -5.81 -1.38 -10.26
N LEU A 148 -6.52 -1.52 -9.14
CA LEU A 148 -7.93 -1.85 -9.12
C LEU A 148 -8.66 -1.06 -8.04
N ILE A 149 -9.94 -0.79 -8.31
CA ILE A 149 -10.89 -0.26 -7.32
C ILE A 149 -12.11 -1.18 -7.34
N GLY A 150 -12.52 -1.65 -6.16
CA GLY A 150 -13.74 -2.41 -5.96
C GLY A 150 -14.81 -1.58 -5.25
N SER A 151 -16.06 -1.68 -5.69
CA SER A 151 -17.23 -1.15 -4.98
C SER A 151 -17.79 -2.12 -3.94
N GLU A 152 -17.06 -3.19 -3.66
CA GLU A 152 -17.35 -4.22 -2.67
C GLU A 152 -16.10 -4.57 -1.86
N PRO A 153 -16.22 -5.28 -0.72
CA PRO A 153 -15.07 -5.81 0.01
C PRO A 153 -14.28 -6.79 -0.83
N LEU A 154 -13.02 -6.46 -1.18
CA LEU A 154 -12.11 -7.37 -1.88
C LEU A 154 -11.20 -8.11 -0.90
N SER A 155 -10.93 -9.39 -1.16
CA SER A 155 -9.96 -10.18 -0.41
C SER A 155 -8.93 -10.85 -1.32
N ILE A 156 -7.72 -11.06 -0.80
CA ILE A 156 -6.65 -11.73 -1.56
C ILE A 156 -7.06 -13.17 -1.87
N LYS A 157 -7.66 -13.85 -0.89
CA LYS A 157 -8.04 -15.25 -1.02
C LYS A 157 -9.06 -15.48 -2.14
N GLU A 158 -10.05 -14.62 -2.28
CA GLU A 158 -11.15 -14.79 -3.23
C GLU A 158 -10.81 -14.23 -4.62
N HIS A 159 -10.16 -13.05 -4.65
CA HIS A 159 -10.00 -12.30 -5.90
C HIS A 159 -8.61 -12.46 -6.54
N PHE A 160 -7.57 -12.77 -5.73
CA PHE A 160 -6.18 -12.79 -6.19
C PHE A 160 -5.48 -14.13 -5.96
N SER A 161 -6.22 -15.23 -5.85
CA SER A 161 -5.67 -16.60 -5.75
C SER A 161 -6.12 -17.47 -6.92
N GLY A 162 -5.48 -18.63 -7.08
CA GLY A 162 -5.90 -19.67 -8.03
C GLY A 162 -5.82 -19.26 -9.50
N PHE A 163 -4.89 -18.39 -9.89
CA PHE A 163 -4.59 -18.06 -11.29
C PHE A 163 -3.19 -18.56 -11.67
N THR A 164 -3.01 -18.91 -12.94
CA THR A 164 -1.73 -19.39 -13.49
C THR A 164 -0.92 -18.25 -14.12
N ASP A 165 -1.61 -17.28 -14.71
CA ASP A 165 -0.99 -16.10 -15.30
C ASP A 165 -1.84 -14.83 -15.11
N ILE A 166 -1.20 -13.69 -15.37
CA ILE A 166 -1.82 -12.37 -15.19
C ILE A 166 -2.97 -12.10 -16.18
N LYS A 167 -2.97 -12.73 -17.36
CA LYS A 167 -4.02 -12.54 -18.37
C LYS A 167 -5.30 -13.23 -17.92
N GLU A 168 -5.16 -14.44 -17.35
CA GLU A 168 -6.27 -15.18 -16.74
C GLU A 168 -6.88 -14.37 -15.59
N LEU A 169 -6.05 -13.87 -14.66
CA LEU A 169 -6.51 -13.03 -13.57
C LEU A 169 -7.25 -11.78 -14.06
N LYS A 170 -6.67 -11.04 -15.01
CA LYS A 170 -7.31 -9.86 -15.60
C LYS A 170 -8.67 -10.20 -16.24
N ARG A 171 -8.77 -11.31 -16.95
CA ARG A 171 -10.02 -11.75 -17.55
C ARG A 171 -11.08 -12.01 -16.47
N ARG A 172 -10.70 -12.74 -15.42
CA ARG A 172 -11.60 -13.04 -14.29
C ARG A 172 -12.07 -11.77 -13.57
N LEU A 173 -11.15 -10.85 -13.28
CA LEU A 173 -11.50 -9.59 -12.62
C LEU A 173 -12.39 -8.69 -13.47
N ARG A 174 -12.24 -8.70 -14.81
CA ARG A 174 -13.09 -7.93 -15.74
C ARG A 174 -14.53 -8.45 -15.82
N THR A 175 -14.79 -9.71 -15.45
CA THR A 175 -16.16 -10.23 -15.40
C THR A 175 -16.93 -9.79 -14.16
N ASN A 176 -16.23 -9.27 -13.14
CA ASN A 176 -16.87 -8.72 -11.96
C ASN A 176 -17.19 -7.23 -12.19
N ASN A 177 -18.47 -6.90 -12.29
CA ASN A 177 -18.96 -5.53 -12.52
C ASN A 177 -18.68 -4.57 -11.35
N HIS A 178 -18.27 -5.09 -10.18
CA HIS A 178 -17.89 -4.31 -9.02
C HIS A 178 -16.41 -3.93 -9.00
N ILE A 179 -15.63 -4.33 -10.02
CA ILE A 179 -14.18 -4.07 -10.09
C ILE A 179 -13.85 -3.21 -11.30
N GLU A 180 -13.26 -2.05 -11.06
CA GLU A 180 -12.66 -1.19 -12.07
C GLU A 180 -11.16 -1.47 -12.16
N ILE A 181 -10.63 -1.72 -13.37
CA ILE A 181 -9.21 -2.00 -13.63
C ILE A 181 -8.56 -0.81 -14.33
N PHE A 182 -7.44 -0.34 -13.83
CA PHE A 182 -6.69 0.82 -14.34
C PHE A 182 -5.35 0.43 -14.96
N ASP A 183 -5.05 -0.88 -15.06
CA ASP A 183 -3.74 -1.39 -15.49
C ASP A 183 -2.60 -0.69 -14.72
N ASP A 184 -1.60 -0.11 -15.39
CA ASP A 184 -0.50 0.64 -14.77
C ASP A 184 -0.76 2.17 -14.72
N ASN A 185 -1.99 2.61 -14.92
CA ASN A 185 -2.31 4.04 -14.98
C ASN A 185 -2.69 4.60 -13.59
N PHE A 186 -1.68 5.00 -12.81
CA PHE A 186 -1.89 5.57 -11.47
C PHE A 186 -2.71 6.87 -11.51
N SER A 187 -2.54 7.71 -12.53
CA SER A 187 -3.27 8.97 -12.62
C SER A 187 -4.79 8.77 -12.69
N ARG A 188 -5.25 7.87 -13.57
CA ARG A 188 -6.68 7.50 -13.67
C ARG A 188 -7.19 6.82 -12.39
N TYR A 189 -6.41 5.91 -11.83
CA TYR A 189 -6.72 5.25 -10.58
C TYR A 189 -6.86 6.26 -9.43
N SER A 190 -5.91 7.18 -9.26
CA SER A 190 -5.96 8.18 -8.19
C SER A 190 -7.10 9.18 -8.38
N GLN A 191 -7.37 9.61 -9.59
CA GLN A 191 -8.53 10.46 -9.88
C GLN A 191 -9.83 9.76 -9.46
N ARG A 192 -9.98 8.47 -9.78
CA ARG A 192 -11.18 7.72 -9.48
C ARG A 192 -11.39 7.51 -7.98
N PHE A 193 -10.37 7.07 -7.22
CA PHE A 193 -10.56 6.91 -5.79
C PHE A 193 -10.79 8.23 -5.06
N ARG A 194 -10.17 9.33 -5.50
CA ARG A 194 -10.43 10.66 -4.94
C ARG A 194 -11.89 11.09 -5.13
N GLN A 195 -12.45 10.85 -6.31
CA GLN A 195 -13.88 11.07 -6.56
C GLN A 195 -14.75 10.26 -5.61
N LEU A 196 -14.44 8.96 -5.43
CA LEU A 196 -15.19 8.08 -4.53
C LEU A 196 -15.09 8.52 -3.07
N PHE A 197 -13.92 9.03 -2.66
CA PHE A 197 -13.71 9.52 -1.30
C PHE A 197 -14.18 10.97 -1.07
N GLY A 198 -14.70 11.64 -2.10
CA GLY A 198 -15.14 13.03 -2.02
C GLY A 198 -13.99 14.03 -1.86
N MET A 199 -12.79 13.69 -2.32
CA MET A 199 -11.61 14.55 -2.24
C MET A 199 -11.58 15.52 -3.43
N ASN A 200 -11.73 16.81 -3.17
CA ASN A 200 -11.74 17.85 -4.21
C ASN A 200 -10.33 18.24 -4.72
N SER A 201 -9.27 17.88 -3.99
CA SER A 201 -7.89 18.22 -4.35
C SER A 201 -6.89 17.15 -3.91
N ASP A 202 -5.65 17.25 -4.40
CA ASP A 202 -4.53 16.39 -3.99
C ASP A 202 -4.00 16.71 -2.59
N LYS A 203 -4.36 17.86 -2.02
CA LYS A 203 -3.87 18.34 -0.72
C LYS A 203 -4.06 17.31 0.41
N ALA A 204 -5.21 16.61 0.44
CA ALA A 204 -5.47 15.59 1.47
C ALA A 204 -4.49 14.40 1.39
N ILE A 205 -4.16 13.93 0.18
CA ILE A 205 -3.19 12.87 -0.05
C ILE A 205 -1.77 13.34 0.26
N GLU A 206 -1.46 14.59 -0.10
CA GLU A 206 -0.17 15.20 0.19
C GLU A 206 0.05 15.34 1.70
N LEU A 207 -0.95 15.84 2.43
CA LEU A 207 -0.93 15.92 3.89
C LEU A 207 -0.78 14.54 4.54
N PHE A 208 -1.52 13.54 4.06
CA PHE A 208 -1.35 12.16 4.51
C PHE A 208 0.09 11.70 4.34
N TYR A 209 0.66 11.89 3.13
CA TYR A 209 2.03 11.46 2.85
C TYR A 209 3.08 12.19 3.70
N GLN A 210 2.91 13.49 3.90
CA GLN A 210 3.77 14.27 4.78
C GLN A 210 3.71 13.74 6.21
N THR A 211 2.51 13.49 6.73
CA THR A 211 2.29 12.98 8.09
C THR A 211 2.94 11.61 8.30
N VAL A 212 2.71 10.63 7.42
CA VAL A 212 3.31 9.29 7.56
C VAL A 212 4.81 9.26 7.29
N SER A 213 5.36 10.30 6.66
CA SER A 213 6.78 10.45 6.37
C SER A 213 7.56 11.15 7.50
N MET A 214 6.90 11.67 8.50
CA MET A 214 7.55 12.36 9.62
C MET A 214 8.28 11.38 10.55
N LYS A 215 9.49 11.74 10.95
CA LYS A 215 10.26 11.00 11.97
C LYS A 215 9.86 11.41 13.37
N SER A 216 9.51 12.68 13.57
CA SER A 216 9.10 13.25 14.85
C SER A 216 8.30 14.53 14.62
N VAL A 217 7.40 14.83 15.51
CA VAL A 217 6.70 16.11 15.58
C VAL A 217 7.37 16.96 16.64
N SER A 218 8.17 17.94 16.22
CA SER A 218 8.93 18.82 17.13
C SER A 218 8.01 19.76 17.91
N SER A 219 6.95 20.24 17.29
CA SER A 219 5.90 21.08 17.89
C SER A 219 4.56 20.81 17.22
N LEU A 220 3.55 20.48 18.03
CA LEU A 220 2.20 20.27 17.53
C LEU A 220 1.62 21.56 16.92
N THR A 221 1.91 22.71 17.52
CA THR A 221 1.43 24.02 17.06
C THR A 221 2.01 24.36 15.68
N SER A 222 3.31 24.15 15.49
CA SER A 222 3.96 24.37 14.18
C SER A 222 3.42 23.40 13.13
N PHE A 223 3.25 22.13 13.49
CA PHE A 223 2.69 21.12 12.60
C PHE A 223 1.28 21.49 12.12
N VAL A 224 0.38 21.87 13.06
CA VAL A 224 -0.99 22.27 12.71
C VAL A 224 -0.98 23.52 11.83
N ARG A 225 -0.15 24.51 12.17
CA ARG A 225 -0.07 25.76 11.40
C ARG A 225 0.44 25.56 9.98
N GLU A 226 1.47 24.75 9.78
CA GLU A 226 2.14 24.56 8.49
C GLU A 226 1.44 23.56 7.59
N GLN A 227 0.76 22.56 8.18
CA GLN A 227 0.26 21.40 7.45
C GLN A 227 -1.27 21.35 7.37
N MET A 228 -1.99 21.94 8.33
CA MET A 228 -3.45 21.79 8.45
C MET A 228 -4.20 23.10 8.25
N LEU A 229 -3.57 24.24 8.47
CA LEU A 229 -4.20 25.55 8.22
C LEU A 229 -3.86 26.03 6.81
N GLU A 230 -4.87 26.55 6.12
CA GLU A 230 -4.61 27.22 4.83
C GLU A 230 -3.82 28.51 5.09
N PRO A 231 -2.80 28.81 4.26
CA PRO A 231 -2.18 30.12 4.32
C PRO A 231 -3.24 31.17 3.98
N THR A 232 -3.46 32.08 4.91
CA THR A 232 -4.30 33.30 4.72
C THR A 232 -3.64 34.25 3.73
#